data_f7e0b1853a67974393aea4f26db50b18
#
_entry.id   f7e0b1853a67974393aea4f26db50b18
#
_cell.length_a   1.000
_cell.length_b   1.000
_cell.length_c   1.000
_cell.angle_alpha   90.00
_cell.angle_beta   90.00
_cell.angle_gamma   90.00
#
_symmetry.space_group_name_H-M   'P 1'
#
loop_
_entity.id
_entity.type
_entity.pdbx_description
1 polymer ?
#
loop_
_entity_poly.entity_id
_entity_poly.type
_entity_poly.pdbx_seq_one_letter_code
_entity_poly.pdbx_strand_id
1 'polypeptide(L)'
;HGITATVDGHAVAAGNSKLMKKLGVPYCDCHSTGTIIHMAVDGQYAGHIVISDVVKPHSKEAIEQLKRAGVQKTVMLTGDAKRVADNVAAELGVDEVRSELLPGDKVAEVEKLLAAKGKNDMLAFVGDGINDAPVLTRADIGIAMGAMGSDAAIEAADIVLMDDDPLQIAKAIKISRKCIGIVRQNIVFSLVVKFGC
;
A
#
# COMPACT_ATOMS: atom_id res chain seq x y z
N HIS A 1 -23.65 11.07 -1.13
CA HIS A 1 -24.02 12.45 -1.43
C HIS A 1 -23.56 13.41 -0.34
N GLY A 2 -23.72 13.10 0.94
CA GLY A 2 -23.30 13.91 2.09
C GLY A 2 -24.29 13.86 3.24
N ILE A 3 -23.98 14.62 4.30
CA ILE A 3 -24.74 14.69 5.54
C ILE A 3 -25.14 16.13 5.82
N THR A 4 -26.24 16.31 6.55
CA THR A 4 -26.69 17.57 7.10
C THR A 4 -26.93 17.37 8.60
N ALA A 5 -26.49 18.32 9.44
CA ALA A 5 -26.65 18.27 10.87
C ALA A 5 -26.81 19.69 11.43
N THR A 6 -27.34 19.79 12.63
CA THR A 6 -27.30 21.05 13.38
C THR A 6 -26.19 20.97 14.42
N VAL A 7 -25.26 21.92 14.37
CA VAL A 7 -24.09 21.98 15.25
C VAL A 7 -24.09 23.39 15.88
N ASP A 8 -24.18 23.47 17.19
CA ASP A 8 -24.23 24.74 17.96
C ASP A 8 -25.29 25.72 17.47
N GLY A 9 -26.45 25.20 17.01
CA GLY A 9 -27.56 25.99 16.51
C GLY A 9 -27.47 26.38 15.03
N HIS A 10 -26.38 26.07 14.35
CA HIS A 10 -26.18 26.31 12.91
C HIS A 10 -26.49 25.07 12.08
N ALA A 11 -27.15 25.27 10.93
CA ALA A 11 -27.40 24.21 9.98
C ALA A 11 -26.14 23.95 9.12
N VAL A 12 -25.46 22.83 9.34
CA VAL A 12 -24.23 22.46 8.64
C VAL A 12 -24.54 21.37 7.63
N ALA A 13 -24.07 21.54 6.40
CA ALA A 13 -24.11 20.53 5.36
C ALA A 13 -22.70 20.23 4.87
N ALA A 14 -22.32 18.93 4.82
CA ALA A 14 -21.03 18.49 4.32
C ALA A 14 -21.22 17.35 3.30
N GLY A 15 -20.62 17.48 2.11
CA GLY A 15 -20.74 16.47 1.09
C GLY A 15 -20.13 16.86 -0.26
N ASN A 16 -20.44 16.07 -1.29
CA ASN A 16 -19.93 16.32 -2.63
C ASN A 16 -20.67 17.47 -3.35
N SER A 17 -20.18 17.85 -4.52
CA SER A 17 -20.78 18.89 -5.36
C SER A 17 -22.26 18.66 -5.68
N LYS A 18 -22.72 17.39 -5.73
CA LYS A 18 -24.14 17.05 -5.94
C LYS A 18 -25.02 17.48 -4.76
N LEU A 19 -24.49 17.41 -3.52
CA LEU A 19 -25.20 17.91 -2.35
C LEU A 19 -25.33 19.43 -2.41
N MET A 20 -24.27 20.16 -2.74
CA MET A 20 -24.28 21.63 -2.85
C MET A 20 -25.31 22.09 -3.91
N LYS A 21 -25.32 21.43 -5.06
CA LYS A 21 -26.33 21.67 -6.11
C LYS A 21 -27.76 21.41 -5.63
N LYS A 22 -27.99 20.33 -4.88
CA LYS A 22 -29.30 20.00 -4.33
C LYS A 22 -29.79 21.03 -3.29
N LEU A 23 -28.88 21.62 -2.54
CA LEU A 23 -29.17 22.65 -1.53
C LEU A 23 -29.22 24.08 -2.13
N GLY A 24 -28.92 24.23 -3.42
CA GLY A 24 -28.87 25.55 -4.07
C GLY A 24 -27.73 26.44 -3.60
N VAL A 25 -26.70 25.85 -2.99
CA VAL A 25 -25.53 26.58 -2.47
C VAL A 25 -24.48 26.71 -3.59
N PRO A 26 -24.10 27.94 -4.00
CA PRO A 26 -23.01 28.13 -4.93
C PRO A 26 -21.69 27.68 -4.28
N TYR A 27 -20.90 26.90 -4.99
CA TYR A 27 -19.61 26.37 -4.50
C TYR A 27 -18.48 26.66 -5.49
N CYS A 28 -17.26 26.73 -5.00
CA CYS A 28 -16.08 26.84 -5.84
C CYS A 28 -15.66 25.46 -6.34
N ASP A 29 -15.47 25.30 -7.66
CA ASP A 29 -14.83 24.10 -8.20
C ASP A 29 -13.35 24.07 -7.79
N CYS A 30 -12.97 23.01 -7.10
CA CYS A 30 -11.58 22.75 -6.74
C CYS A 30 -11.00 21.71 -7.71
N HIS A 31 -9.89 22.04 -8.34
CA HIS A 31 -9.20 21.14 -9.27
C HIS A 31 -8.11 20.29 -8.59
N SER A 32 -8.08 20.29 -7.25
CA SER A 32 -7.12 19.48 -6.49
C SER A 32 -7.36 17.98 -6.69
N THR A 33 -6.29 17.23 -6.72
CA THR A 33 -6.34 15.77 -6.79
C THR A 33 -6.74 15.23 -5.41
N GLY A 34 -7.89 14.54 -5.33
CA GLY A 34 -8.39 13.98 -4.07
C GLY A 34 -9.92 13.99 -3.98
N THR A 35 -10.44 13.51 -2.84
CA THR A 35 -11.86 13.58 -2.52
C THR A 35 -12.18 14.95 -1.94
N ILE A 36 -13.01 15.72 -2.65
CA ILE A 36 -13.41 17.06 -2.22
C ILE A 36 -14.73 16.97 -1.46
N ILE A 37 -14.72 17.46 -0.22
CA ILE A 37 -15.90 17.61 0.63
C ILE A 37 -16.18 19.10 0.75
N HIS A 38 -17.28 19.55 0.15
CA HIS A 38 -17.78 20.92 0.29
C HIS A 38 -18.57 21.07 1.58
N MET A 39 -18.46 22.24 2.21
CA MET A 39 -19.17 22.56 3.43
C MET A 39 -19.99 23.83 3.25
N ALA A 40 -21.23 23.80 3.76
CA ALA A 40 -22.10 24.95 3.85
C ALA A 40 -22.62 25.09 5.28
N VAL A 41 -22.72 26.31 5.76
CA VAL A 41 -23.28 26.68 7.07
C VAL A 41 -24.40 27.68 6.83
N ASP A 42 -25.58 27.40 7.39
CA ASP A 42 -26.79 28.22 7.26
C ASP A 42 -27.12 28.59 5.81
N GLY A 43 -26.91 27.65 4.89
CA GLY A 43 -27.17 27.83 3.46
C GLY A 43 -26.11 28.64 2.71
N GLN A 44 -25.03 29.04 3.34
CA GLN A 44 -23.90 29.73 2.71
C GLN A 44 -22.69 28.80 2.58
N TYR A 45 -21.97 28.91 1.47
CA TYR A 45 -20.76 28.14 1.26
C TYR A 45 -19.65 28.59 2.21
N ALA A 46 -19.18 27.67 3.04
CA ALA A 46 -18.15 27.93 4.04
C ALA A 46 -16.74 27.57 3.54
N GLY A 47 -16.65 26.61 2.59
CA GLY A 47 -15.38 26.16 2.06
C GLY A 47 -15.40 24.69 1.63
N HIS A 48 -14.22 24.13 1.41
CA HIS A 48 -14.08 22.71 1.11
C HIS A 48 -12.85 22.11 1.80
N ILE A 49 -12.94 20.82 2.06
CA ILE A 49 -11.84 20.00 2.56
C ILE A 49 -11.43 19.07 1.43
N VAL A 50 -10.13 19.02 1.13
CA VAL A 50 -9.56 18.07 0.19
C VAL A 50 -8.94 16.94 0.98
N ILE A 51 -9.45 15.72 0.80
CA ILE A 51 -8.86 14.51 1.35
C ILE A 51 -8.07 13.86 0.21
N SER A 52 -6.77 13.84 0.34
CA SER A 52 -5.88 13.14 -0.58
C SER A 52 -5.00 12.17 0.19
N ASP A 53 -4.82 10.99 -0.38
CA ASP A 53 -3.83 10.08 0.14
C ASP A 53 -2.44 10.66 -0.08
N VAL A 54 -1.64 10.62 0.97
CA VAL A 54 -0.25 11.06 0.92
C VAL A 54 0.62 9.82 0.88
N VAL A 55 1.55 9.81 -0.06
CA VAL A 55 2.57 8.77 -0.14
C VAL A 55 3.35 8.74 1.18
N LYS A 56 3.49 7.55 1.78
CA LYS A 56 4.23 7.40 3.04
C LYS A 56 5.65 7.94 2.89
N PRO A 57 6.19 8.60 3.93
CA PRO A 57 7.58 9.01 3.94
C PRO A 57 8.50 7.85 3.56
N HIS A 58 9.60 8.13 2.90
CA HIS A 58 10.61 7.16 2.47
C HIS A 58 10.15 6.10 1.43
N SER A 59 8.90 6.14 0.92
CA SER A 59 8.43 5.13 -0.04
C SER A 59 9.28 5.08 -1.31
N LYS A 60 9.64 6.24 -1.85
CA LYS A 60 10.52 6.32 -3.03
C LYS A 60 11.90 5.73 -2.74
N GLU A 61 12.49 6.11 -1.61
CA GLU A 61 13.80 5.59 -1.18
C GLU A 61 13.73 4.07 -0.97
N ALA A 62 12.63 3.56 -0.41
CA ALA A 62 12.41 2.13 -0.23
C ALA A 62 12.41 1.38 -1.57
N ILE A 63 11.70 1.89 -2.59
CA ILE A 63 11.72 1.29 -3.94
C ILE A 63 13.12 1.28 -4.52
N GLU A 64 13.88 2.38 -4.39
CA GLU A 64 15.28 2.41 -4.82
C GLU A 64 16.16 1.39 -4.09
N GLN A 65 15.99 1.27 -2.77
CA GLN A 65 16.73 0.30 -1.97
C GLN A 65 16.36 -1.14 -2.31
N LEU A 66 15.09 -1.44 -2.64
CA LEU A 66 14.65 -2.74 -3.11
C LEU A 66 15.34 -3.10 -4.43
N LYS A 67 15.36 -2.18 -5.39
CA LYS A 67 16.07 -2.37 -6.68
C LYS A 67 17.57 -2.62 -6.46
N ARG A 68 18.23 -1.85 -5.59
CA ARG A 68 19.64 -2.07 -5.20
C ARG A 68 19.84 -3.41 -4.47
N ALA A 69 18.84 -3.89 -3.76
CA ALA A 69 18.85 -5.21 -3.13
C ALA A 69 18.60 -6.36 -4.12
N GLY A 70 18.40 -6.07 -5.42
CA GLY A 70 18.25 -7.06 -6.48
C GLY A 70 16.81 -7.48 -6.74
N VAL A 71 15.82 -6.70 -6.28
CA VAL A 71 14.43 -6.85 -6.74
C VAL A 71 14.38 -6.43 -8.21
N GLN A 72 13.97 -7.35 -9.07
CA GLN A 72 14.01 -7.15 -10.52
C GLN A 72 12.82 -6.33 -11.02
N LYS A 73 11.66 -6.47 -10.38
CA LYS A 73 10.43 -5.80 -10.79
C LYS A 73 9.61 -5.40 -9.57
N THR A 74 9.08 -4.18 -9.60
CA THR A 74 8.16 -3.64 -8.61
C THR A 74 6.81 -3.37 -9.27
N VAL A 75 5.72 -3.83 -8.65
CA VAL A 75 4.36 -3.67 -9.15
C VAL A 75 3.49 -3.07 -8.06
N MET A 76 2.75 -2.02 -8.36
CA MET A 76 1.77 -1.42 -7.47
C MET A 76 0.37 -1.91 -7.82
N LEU A 77 -0.36 -2.45 -6.83
CA LEU A 77 -1.77 -2.85 -6.94
C LEU A 77 -2.62 -1.91 -6.10
N THR A 78 -3.53 -1.17 -6.73
CA THR A 78 -4.36 -0.18 -6.03
C THR A 78 -5.81 -0.18 -6.52
N GLY A 79 -6.73 0.20 -5.64
CA GLY A 79 -8.13 0.47 -5.99
C GLY A 79 -8.37 1.89 -6.51
N ASP A 80 -7.35 2.75 -6.52
CA ASP A 80 -7.46 4.14 -6.95
C ASP A 80 -7.72 4.26 -8.45
N ALA A 81 -8.29 5.41 -8.83
CA ALA A 81 -8.49 5.75 -10.23
C ALA A 81 -7.16 5.78 -10.98
N LYS A 82 -7.16 5.28 -12.21
CA LYS A 82 -5.96 5.13 -13.06
C LYS A 82 -5.05 6.35 -13.05
N ARG A 83 -5.60 7.56 -13.21
CA ARG A 83 -4.81 8.81 -13.25
C ARG A 83 -4.04 9.07 -11.95
N VAL A 84 -4.65 8.76 -10.79
CA VAL A 84 -4.01 8.93 -9.48
C VAL A 84 -2.90 7.89 -9.32
N ALA A 85 -3.21 6.65 -9.62
CA ALA A 85 -2.28 5.53 -9.56
C ALA A 85 -1.04 5.74 -10.45
N ASP A 86 -1.23 6.20 -11.70
CA ASP A 86 -0.14 6.48 -12.64
C ASP A 86 0.79 7.59 -12.11
N ASN A 87 0.22 8.66 -11.50
CA ASN A 87 1.01 9.74 -10.91
C ASN A 87 1.84 9.26 -9.72
N VAL A 88 1.25 8.50 -8.81
CA VAL A 88 1.93 7.94 -7.65
C VAL A 88 3.01 6.95 -8.08
N ALA A 89 2.72 6.10 -9.05
CA ALA A 89 3.69 5.14 -9.60
C ALA A 89 4.90 5.84 -10.21
N ALA A 90 4.68 6.91 -10.96
CA ALA A 90 5.76 7.73 -11.55
C ALA A 90 6.61 8.42 -10.47
N GLU A 91 5.97 8.95 -9.41
CA GLU A 91 6.67 9.58 -8.28
C GLU A 91 7.55 8.59 -7.54
N LEU A 92 7.02 7.39 -7.26
CA LEU A 92 7.72 6.32 -6.54
C LEU A 92 8.77 5.61 -7.39
N GLY A 93 8.62 5.62 -8.72
CA GLY A 93 9.51 4.91 -9.63
C GLY A 93 9.27 3.40 -9.63
N VAL A 94 8.02 2.94 -9.41
CA VAL A 94 7.64 1.54 -9.61
C VAL A 94 7.58 1.20 -11.08
N ASP A 95 7.84 -0.07 -11.42
CA ASP A 95 7.99 -0.48 -12.83
C ASP A 95 6.65 -0.73 -13.51
N GLU A 96 5.61 -1.09 -12.74
CA GLU A 96 4.27 -1.35 -13.26
C GLU A 96 3.20 -0.97 -12.24
N VAL A 97 2.02 -0.54 -12.73
CA VAL A 97 0.87 -0.22 -11.90
C VAL A 97 -0.39 -0.90 -12.43
N ARG A 98 -1.18 -1.45 -11.53
CA ARG A 98 -2.53 -1.98 -11.77
C ARG A 98 -3.49 -1.19 -10.90
N SER A 99 -4.38 -0.46 -11.50
CA SER A 99 -5.31 0.46 -10.85
C SER A 99 -6.76 -0.03 -10.95
N GLU A 100 -7.65 0.64 -10.21
CA GLU A 100 -9.11 0.40 -10.23
C GLU A 100 -9.49 -1.03 -9.80
N LEU A 101 -8.63 -1.68 -8.98
CA LEU A 101 -8.82 -3.06 -8.54
C LEU A 101 -9.78 -3.13 -7.35
N LEU A 102 -10.75 -4.02 -7.44
CA LEU A 102 -11.52 -4.47 -6.28
C LEU A 102 -10.68 -5.47 -5.45
N PRO A 103 -11.04 -5.73 -4.18
CA PRO A 103 -10.28 -6.65 -3.34
C PRO A 103 -10.07 -8.04 -3.97
N GLY A 104 -11.08 -8.59 -4.66
CA GLY A 104 -10.97 -9.86 -5.37
C GLY A 104 -10.05 -9.81 -6.59
N ASP A 105 -9.98 -8.65 -7.27
CA ASP A 105 -9.14 -8.47 -8.45
C ASP A 105 -7.65 -8.47 -8.07
N LYS A 106 -7.31 -7.98 -6.88
CA LYS A 106 -5.92 -8.02 -6.39
C LYS A 106 -5.37 -9.45 -6.31
N VAL A 107 -6.18 -10.40 -5.84
CA VAL A 107 -5.82 -11.82 -5.79
C VAL A 107 -5.56 -12.34 -7.20
N ALA A 108 -6.47 -12.06 -8.14
CA ALA A 108 -6.34 -12.50 -9.54
C ALA A 108 -5.08 -11.90 -10.22
N GLU A 109 -4.75 -10.64 -9.92
CA GLU A 109 -3.53 -10.01 -10.44
C GLU A 109 -2.26 -10.64 -9.85
N VAL A 110 -2.24 -10.98 -8.56
CA VAL A 110 -1.13 -11.71 -7.94
C VAL A 110 -0.97 -13.10 -8.56
N GLU A 111 -2.06 -13.82 -8.83
CA GLU A 111 -2.00 -15.12 -9.54
C GLU A 111 -1.42 -15.00 -10.94
N LYS A 112 -1.78 -13.95 -11.69
CA LYS A 112 -1.17 -13.69 -13.01
C LYS A 112 0.34 -13.41 -12.89
N LEU A 113 0.75 -12.65 -11.89
CA LEU A 113 2.17 -12.37 -11.63
C LEU A 113 2.92 -13.65 -11.24
N LEU A 114 2.32 -14.51 -10.39
CA LEU A 114 2.87 -15.82 -10.04
C LEU A 114 3.04 -16.74 -11.24
N ALA A 115 2.06 -16.74 -12.16
CA ALA A 115 2.12 -17.54 -13.38
C ALA A 115 3.17 -17.02 -14.38
N ALA A 116 3.43 -15.71 -14.36
CA ALA A 116 4.37 -15.07 -15.30
C ALA A 116 5.82 -15.03 -14.80
N LYS A 117 6.08 -15.32 -13.52
CA LYS A 117 7.43 -15.27 -12.93
C LYS A 117 8.30 -16.41 -13.41
N GLY A 118 9.63 -16.21 -13.40
CA GLY A 118 10.60 -17.26 -13.68
C GLY A 118 10.59 -18.38 -12.63
N LYS A 119 11.06 -19.56 -13.00
CA LYS A 119 11.06 -20.77 -12.14
C LYS A 119 11.77 -20.57 -10.79
N ASN A 120 12.78 -19.71 -10.76
CA ASN A 120 13.59 -19.44 -9.57
C ASN A 120 13.25 -18.09 -8.91
N ASP A 121 12.27 -17.36 -9.43
CA ASP A 121 11.87 -16.08 -8.90
C ASP A 121 10.82 -16.26 -7.81
N MET A 122 10.84 -15.35 -6.84
CA MET A 122 9.86 -15.28 -5.75
C MET A 122 9.09 -13.99 -5.85
N LEU A 123 7.78 -14.07 -5.63
CA LEU A 123 6.89 -12.92 -5.56
C LEU A 123 6.60 -12.61 -4.10
N ALA A 124 7.03 -11.43 -3.66
CA ALA A 124 6.65 -10.91 -2.35
C ALA A 124 5.48 -9.92 -2.52
N PHE A 125 4.45 -10.06 -1.71
CA PHE A 125 3.36 -9.10 -1.60
C PHE A 125 3.46 -8.35 -0.28
N VAL A 126 3.35 -7.03 -0.33
CA VAL A 126 3.36 -6.15 0.85
C VAL A 126 1.98 -5.51 0.97
N GLY A 127 1.33 -5.70 2.10
CA GLY A 127 0.03 -5.12 2.41
C GLY A 127 -0.03 -4.62 3.84
N ASP A 128 -0.96 -3.70 4.12
CA ASP A 128 -1.10 -3.04 5.43
C ASP A 128 -2.42 -3.39 6.14
N GLY A 129 -3.34 -4.05 5.46
CA GLY A 129 -4.70 -4.13 5.92
C GLY A 129 -5.33 -5.53 5.98
N ILE A 130 -6.46 -5.57 6.69
CA ILE A 130 -7.36 -6.73 6.79
C ILE A 130 -7.81 -7.18 5.39
N ASN A 131 -8.01 -6.24 4.49
CA ASN A 131 -8.49 -6.51 3.13
C ASN A 131 -7.44 -7.22 2.25
N ASP A 132 -6.17 -7.16 2.61
CA ASP A 132 -5.07 -7.76 1.87
C ASP A 132 -4.69 -9.17 2.39
N ALA A 133 -5.29 -9.65 3.48
CA ALA A 133 -5.02 -10.99 4.04
C ALA A 133 -5.13 -12.13 3.00
N PRO A 134 -6.16 -12.18 2.11
CA PRO A 134 -6.23 -13.20 1.07
C PRO A 134 -5.10 -13.09 0.04
N VAL A 135 -4.57 -11.90 -0.18
CA VAL A 135 -3.47 -11.65 -1.13
C VAL A 135 -2.13 -12.02 -0.49
N LEU A 136 -1.94 -11.69 0.81
CA LEU A 136 -0.76 -12.04 1.60
C LEU A 136 -0.53 -13.56 1.60
N THR A 137 -1.58 -14.35 1.86
CA THR A 137 -1.50 -15.83 1.86
C THR A 137 -1.28 -16.42 0.48
N ARG A 138 -1.55 -15.70 -0.60
CA ARG A 138 -1.44 -16.20 -1.96
C ARG A 138 -0.06 -16.00 -2.57
N ALA A 139 0.67 -14.99 -2.14
CA ALA A 139 2.03 -14.71 -2.60
C ALA A 139 3.01 -15.81 -2.15
N ASP A 140 4.20 -15.87 -2.77
CA ASP A 140 5.27 -16.76 -2.26
C ASP A 140 5.80 -16.26 -0.91
N ILE A 141 5.73 -14.94 -0.66
CA ILE A 141 6.09 -14.31 0.61
C ILE A 141 5.08 -13.19 0.87
N GLY A 142 4.29 -13.34 1.92
CA GLY A 142 3.39 -12.29 2.42
C GLY A 142 4.09 -11.42 3.47
N ILE A 143 4.09 -10.11 3.29
CA ILE A 143 4.68 -9.14 4.23
C ILE A 143 3.57 -8.20 4.70
N ALA A 144 3.20 -8.27 5.98
CA ALA A 144 2.31 -7.30 6.60
C ALA A 144 3.12 -6.12 7.16
N MET A 145 2.68 -4.89 6.86
CA MET A 145 3.32 -3.66 7.31
C MET A 145 2.31 -2.78 8.05
N GLY A 146 2.75 -2.16 9.17
CA GLY A 146 1.86 -1.31 9.98
C GLY A 146 0.77 -2.08 10.72
N ALA A 147 0.98 -3.37 10.96
CA ALA A 147 -0.02 -4.32 11.44
C ALA A 147 -0.45 -4.13 12.92
N MET A 148 -0.14 -3.03 13.56
CA MET A 148 -0.53 -2.73 14.96
C MET A 148 -2.05 -2.63 15.18
N GLY A 149 -2.85 -3.42 14.47
CA GLY A 149 -4.30 -3.42 14.61
C GLY A 149 -5.04 -4.47 13.79
N SER A 150 -4.34 -5.29 13.03
CA SER A 150 -4.97 -6.31 12.20
C SER A 150 -4.43 -7.70 12.48
N ASP A 151 -5.05 -8.39 13.45
CA ASP A 151 -4.72 -9.79 13.76
C ASP A 151 -4.80 -10.68 12.51
N ALA A 152 -5.77 -10.43 11.62
CA ALA A 152 -5.92 -11.16 10.37
C ALA A 152 -4.74 -10.98 9.39
N ALA A 153 -4.16 -9.79 9.30
CA ALA A 153 -2.99 -9.56 8.44
C ALA A 153 -1.73 -10.18 9.06
N ILE A 154 -1.60 -10.12 10.39
CA ILE A 154 -0.50 -10.76 11.12
C ILE A 154 -0.54 -12.27 10.94
N GLU A 155 -1.72 -12.89 11.04
CA GLU A 155 -1.89 -14.33 10.88
C GLU A 155 -1.69 -14.80 9.43
N ALA A 156 -1.98 -13.94 8.45
CA ALA A 156 -1.86 -14.25 7.03
C ALA A 156 -0.44 -14.03 6.45
N ALA A 157 0.43 -13.30 7.15
CA ALA A 157 1.74 -12.91 6.63
C ALA A 157 2.86 -13.83 7.12
N ASP A 158 3.86 -14.06 6.25
CA ASP A 158 5.11 -14.75 6.61
C ASP A 158 6.05 -13.83 7.39
N ILE A 159 5.98 -12.53 7.13
CA ILE A 159 6.80 -11.49 7.75
C ILE A 159 5.90 -10.35 8.22
N VAL A 160 6.07 -9.93 9.46
CA VAL A 160 5.36 -8.77 10.02
C VAL A 160 6.36 -7.68 10.34
N LEU A 161 6.17 -6.51 9.73
CA LEU A 161 6.93 -5.30 10.02
C LEU A 161 6.09 -4.42 10.94
N MET A 162 6.55 -4.28 12.18
CA MET A 162 5.80 -3.54 13.22
C MET A 162 5.78 -2.03 12.94
N ASP A 163 6.86 -1.52 12.32
CA ASP A 163 6.96 -0.12 11.92
C ASP A 163 6.27 0.08 10.56
N ASP A 164 5.59 1.21 10.41
CA ASP A 164 4.93 1.61 9.16
C ASP A 164 5.89 2.34 8.19
N ASP A 165 7.15 1.93 8.20
CA ASP A 165 8.22 2.48 7.35
C ASP A 165 8.61 1.49 6.24
N PRO A 166 8.37 1.82 4.95
CA PRO A 166 8.70 0.96 3.81
C PRO A 166 10.19 0.58 3.70
N LEU A 167 11.09 1.36 4.29
CA LEU A 167 12.54 1.04 4.32
C LEU A 167 12.84 -0.28 5.06
N GLN A 168 11.99 -0.69 5.99
CA GLN A 168 12.18 -1.94 6.74
C GLN A 168 12.13 -3.17 5.82
N ILE A 169 11.44 -3.11 4.69
CA ILE A 169 11.39 -4.22 3.72
C ILE A 169 12.79 -4.51 3.16
N ALA A 170 13.49 -3.48 2.70
CA ALA A 170 14.85 -3.63 2.17
C ALA A 170 15.84 -4.10 3.26
N LYS A 171 15.64 -3.67 4.51
CA LYS A 171 16.41 -4.11 5.67
C LYS A 171 16.16 -5.59 5.98
N ALA A 172 14.91 -6.05 5.94
CA ALA A 172 14.54 -7.45 6.14
C ALA A 172 15.23 -8.36 5.09
N ILE A 173 15.26 -7.97 3.82
CA ILE A 173 15.97 -8.69 2.76
C ILE A 173 17.47 -8.81 3.07
N LYS A 174 18.10 -7.71 3.50
CA LYS A 174 19.54 -7.73 3.86
C LYS A 174 19.83 -8.66 5.04
N ILE A 175 18.99 -8.62 6.08
CA ILE A 175 19.11 -9.49 7.26
C ILE A 175 18.96 -10.95 6.86
N SER A 176 17.93 -11.31 6.10
CA SER A 176 17.67 -12.67 5.62
C SER A 176 18.87 -13.23 4.84
N ARG A 177 19.44 -12.47 3.91
CA ARG A 177 20.64 -12.88 3.16
C ARG A 177 21.84 -13.12 4.04
N LYS A 178 22.04 -12.28 5.05
CA LYS A 178 23.13 -12.46 6.03
C LYS A 178 22.93 -13.74 6.84
N CYS A 179 21.70 -14.01 7.31
CA CYS A 179 21.38 -15.23 8.03
C CYS A 179 21.65 -16.48 7.20
N ILE A 180 21.22 -16.52 5.94
CA ILE A 180 21.49 -17.64 5.02
C ILE A 180 23.00 -17.81 4.82
N GLY A 181 23.76 -16.73 4.70
CA GLY A 181 25.25 -16.76 4.63
C GLY A 181 25.87 -17.44 5.84
N ILE A 182 25.45 -17.06 7.05
CA ILE A 182 25.93 -17.65 8.31
C ILE A 182 25.57 -19.14 8.39
N VAL A 183 24.34 -19.51 8.02
CA VAL A 183 23.91 -20.92 8.02
C VAL A 183 24.78 -21.76 7.07
N ARG A 184 25.05 -21.27 5.85
CA ARG A 184 25.95 -21.95 4.90
C ARG A 184 27.36 -22.12 5.45
N GLN A 185 27.93 -21.07 6.09
CA GLN A 185 29.25 -21.14 6.72
C GLN A 185 29.28 -22.20 7.83
N ASN A 186 28.25 -22.25 8.68
CA ASN A 186 28.16 -23.24 9.76
C ASN A 186 28.06 -24.66 9.23
N ILE A 187 27.26 -24.89 8.16
CA ILE A 187 27.15 -26.21 7.53
C ILE A 187 28.50 -26.65 6.95
N VAL A 188 29.14 -25.78 6.17
CA VAL A 188 30.45 -26.09 5.58
C VAL A 188 31.49 -26.37 6.66
N PHE A 189 31.56 -25.53 7.69
CA PHE A 189 32.48 -25.73 8.80
C PHE A 189 32.25 -27.09 9.51
N SER A 190 30.99 -27.41 9.82
CA SER A 190 30.64 -28.70 10.45
C SER A 190 31.03 -29.90 9.60
N LEU A 191 30.82 -29.82 8.28
CA LEU A 191 31.22 -30.88 7.36
C LEU A 191 32.74 -31.03 7.27
N VAL A 192 33.47 -29.90 7.18
CA VAL A 192 34.95 -29.93 7.15
C VAL A 192 35.51 -30.55 8.43
N VAL A 193 35.00 -30.18 9.59
CA VAL A 193 35.45 -30.78 10.87
C VAL A 193 35.12 -32.28 10.92
N LYS A 194 33.92 -32.69 10.46
CA LYS A 194 33.48 -34.10 10.50
C LYS A 194 34.30 -35.00 9.56
N PHE A 195 34.67 -34.52 8.39
CA PHE A 195 35.40 -35.32 7.38
C PHE A 195 36.91 -35.11 7.41
N GLY A 196 37.40 -34.06 8.16
CA GLY A 196 38.83 -33.76 8.31
C GLY A 196 39.48 -34.33 9.58
N CYS A 197 38.66 -34.84 10.52
CA CYS A 197 39.09 -35.62 11.65
C CYS A 197 38.80 -37.12 11.43
#